data_38f4f1c5b53420f84cef49bdf624d6e3
#
_entry.id   38f4f1c5b53420f84cef49bdf624d6e3
#
_cell.length_a   1.000
_cell.length_b   1.000
_cell.length_c   1.000
_cell.angle_alpha   90.00
_cell.angle_beta   90.00
_cell.angle_gamma   90.00
#
_symmetry.space_group_name_H-M   'P 1'
#
loop_
_entity.id
_entity.type
_entity.pdbx_description
1 polymer ?
#
loop_
_entity_poly.entity_id
_entity_poly.type
_entity_poly.pdbx_seq_one_letter_code
_entity_poly.pdbx_strand_id
1 'polypeptide(L)'
;MNQSDSIVIIPTYNEKENIEKIIRAVFSLTKCFHILVIDDGSPDGTAGIVHRLMTEEFADRLFIIERQGKLGLGTAYITGFRWALEHSYEYIFEMDADFSHDPNDLPRLYAACHDEGYDVAIGSRYVSGVNVVNWPIGRVLMSYFASKYVRFITGFSVHDTTAGFKCYRRRVLETIPLSEVRFKGYGFQSEMKYTAYKIGFKIKEVPVIFVNRREGTSKMSGGIFGEAFFGVMRLRLDGWMRKYPKIPSATSPRIEE
;
A
#
# COMPACT_ATOMS: atom_id res chain seq x y z
N MET A 1 23.93 12.63 -6.10
CA MET A 1 22.88 11.63 -6.36
C MET A 1 21.90 11.68 -5.20
N ASN A 2 20.63 12.00 -5.45
CA ASN A 2 19.60 11.94 -4.41
C ASN A 2 19.26 10.46 -4.13
N GLN A 3 20.11 9.77 -3.38
CA GLN A 3 19.81 8.40 -2.97
C GLN A 3 18.69 8.43 -1.93
N SER A 4 17.60 7.72 -2.21
CA SER A 4 16.51 7.49 -1.26
C SER A 4 16.48 6.01 -0.87
N ASP A 5 16.33 5.74 0.41
CA ASP A 5 16.06 4.41 0.96
C ASP A 5 14.59 4.00 0.81
N SER A 6 13.76 4.92 0.29
CA SER A 6 12.30 4.84 0.31
C SER A 6 11.70 5.01 -1.08
N ILE A 7 10.73 4.14 -1.43
CA ILE A 7 9.98 4.22 -2.68
C ILE A 7 8.48 4.17 -2.43
N VAL A 8 7.73 5.02 -3.13
CA VAL A 8 6.26 5.07 -3.11
C VAL A 8 5.73 4.43 -4.38
N ILE A 9 5.01 3.33 -4.23
CA ILE A 9 4.35 2.65 -5.35
C ILE A 9 2.96 3.22 -5.52
N ILE A 10 2.67 3.71 -6.72
CA ILE A 10 1.42 4.36 -7.08
C ILE A 10 0.79 3.62 -8.28
N PRO A 11 -0.19 2.75 -8.05
CA PRO A 11 -0.95 2.13 -9.13
C PRO A 11 -1.86 3.14 -9.82
N THR A 12 -1.88 3.11 -11.16
CA THR A 12 -2.72 4.02 -11.96
C THR A 12 -3.56 3.26 -13.00
N TYR A 13 -4.77 3.76 -13.20
CA TYR A 13 -5.62 3.46 -14.36
C TYR A 13 -6.58 4.62 -14.58
N ASN A 14 -6.38 5.41 -15.63
CA ASN A 14 -7.13 6.66 -15.90
C ASN A 14 -7.03 7.64 -14.73
N GLU A 15 -5.82 8.12 -14.44
CA GLU A 15 -5.52 9.10 -13.39
C GLU A 15 -4.85 10.38 -13.95
N LYS A 16 -5.11 10.71 -15.23
CA LYS A 16 -4.54 11.86 -15.92
C LYS A 16 -4.67 13.17 -15.14
N GLU A 17 -5.79 13.38 -14.44
CA GLU A 17 -6.08 14.63 -13.71
C GLU A 17 -5.29 14.75 -12.39
N ASN A 18 -4.85 13.61 -11.85
CA ASN A 18 -4.24 13.50 -10.53
C ASN A 18 -2.73 13.23 -10.57
N ILE A 19 -2.26 12.43 -11.56
CA ILE A 19 -0.93 11.83 -11.53
C ILE A 19 0.21 12.85 -11.42
N GLU A 20 0.18 13.94 -12.17
CA GLU A 20 1.21 14.97 -12.08
C GLU A 20 1.20 15.68 -10.72
N LYS A 21 0.00 16.00 -10.23
CA LYS A 21 -0.18 16.70 -8.95
C LYS A 21 0.36 15.87 -7.78
N ILE A 22 0.07 14.55 -7.75
CA ILE A 22 0.50 13.66 -6.67
C ILE A 22 2.01 13.43 -6.70
N ILE A 23 2.61 13.27 -7.90
CA ILE A 23 4.06 13.16 -8.07
C ILE A 23 4.76 14.40 -7.52
N ARG A 24 4.31 15.60 -7.90
CA ARG A 24 4.87 16.87 -7.42
C ARG A 24 4.69 17.02 -5.90
N ALA A 25 3.55 16.62 -5.35
CA ALA A 25 3.29 16.68 -3.92
C ALA A 25 4.26 15.78 -3.14
N VAL A 26 4.52 14.56 -3.59
CA VAL A 26 5.49 13.67 -2.94
C VAL A 26 6.91 14.21 -3.05
N PHE A 27 7.31 14.74 -4.21
CA PHE A 27 8.65 15.28 -4.41
C PHE A 27 8.90 16.63 -3.71
N SER A 28 7.85 17.32 -3.28
CA SER A 28 7.97 18.56 -2.47
C SER A 28 8.23 18.28 -0.98
N LEU A 29 8.14 17.03 -0.53
CA LEU A 29 8.37 16.66 0.86
C LEU A 29 9.85 16.83 1.25
N THR A 30 10.12 17.20 2.49
CA THR A 30 11.48 17.37 3.01
C THR A 30 12.28 16.06 2.97
N LYS A 31 11.64 14.93 3.35
CA LYS A 31 12.26 13.62 3.14
C LYS A 31 12.24 13.26 1.67
N CYS A 32 13.39 12.85 1.15
CA CYS A 32 13.51 12.34 -0.21
C CYS A 32 12.80 10.99 -0.33
N PHE A 33 11.84 10.92 -1.25
CA PHE A 33 11.21 9.69 -1.71
C PHE A 33 11.50 9.50 -3.20
N HIS A 34 11.56 8.24 -3.64
CA HIS A 34 11.42 7.88 -5.04
C HIS A 34 9.96 7.44 -5.30
N ILE A 35 9.53 7.47 -6.55
CA ILE A 35 8.19 7.04 -6.94
C ILE A 35 8.31 6.00 -8.05
N LEU A 36 7.53 4.92 -7.92
CA LEU A 36 7.28 3.95 -8.97
C LEU A 36 5.80 3.96 -9.33
N VAL A 37 5.46 4.40 -10.52
CA VAL A 37 4.11 4.31 -11.06
C VAL A 37 3.92 2.95 -11.72
N ILE A 38 2.82 2.27 -11.40
CA ILE A 38 2.41 1.03 -12.08
C ILE A 38 1.15 1.33 -12.88
N ASP A 39 1.32 1.57 -14.17
CA ASP A 39 0.20 1.94 -15.05
C ASP A 39 -0.42 0.72 -15.71
N ASP A 40 -1.73 0.57 -15.53
CA ASP A 40 -2.51 -0.57 -16.05
C ASP A 40 -3.01 -0.32 -17.49
N GLY A 41 -2.18 0.27 -18.35
CA GLY A 41 -2.50 0.57 -19.73
C GLY A 41 -3.58 1.66 -19.83
N SER A 42 -3.40 2.77 -19.16
CA SER A 42 -4.34 3.90 -19.16
C SER A 42 -4.52 4.51 -20.55
N PRO A 43 -5.74 4.48 -21.12
CA PRO A 43 -5.99 5.07 -22.43
C PRO A 43 -6.09 6.61 -22.43
N ASP A 44 -6.15 7.24 -21.25
CA ASP A 44 -6.33 8.69 -21.10
C ASP A 44 -5.03 9.51 -21.21
N GLY A 45 -3.88 8.84 -21.39
CA GLY A 45 -2.57 9.48 -21.48
C GLY A 45 -1.83 9.64 -20.13
N THR A 46 -2.28 8.98 -19.08
CA THR A 46 -1.62 8.98 -17.75
C THR A 46 -0.13 8.62 -17.88
N ALA A 47 0.24 7.54 -18.56
CA ALA A 47 1.64 7.11 -18.74
C ALA A 47 2.48 8.18 -19.45
N GLY A 48 1.94 8.84 -20.47
CA GLY A 48 2.63 9.91 -21.21
C GLY A 48 3.03 11.09 -20.30
N ILE A 49 2.18 11.44 -19.33
CA ILE A 49 2.51 12.47 -18.33
C ILE A 49 3.70 12.02 -17.46
N VAL A 50 3.70 10.77 -17.01
CA VAL A 50 4.79 10.23 -16.17
C VAL A 50 6.11 10.23 -16.95
N HIS A 51 6.12 9.77 -18.21
CA HIS A 51 7.31 9.77 -19.06
C HIS A 51 7.86 11.18 -19.26
N ARG A 52 7.00 12.17 -19.50
CA ARG A 52 7.42 13.57 -19.62
C ARG A 52 8.10 14.04 -18.34
N LEU A 53 7.49 13.83 -17.17
CA LEU A 53 8.05 14.23 -15.88
C LEU A 53 9.37 13.52 -15.56
N MET A 54 9.51 12.25 -15.93
CA MET A 54 10.77 11.49 -15.81
C MET A 54 11.88 12.12 -16.63
N THR A 55 11.60 12.54 -17.87
CA THR A 55 12.60 13.06 -18.78
C THR A 55 12.99 14.50 -18.46
N GLU A 56 12.00 15.34 -18.13
CA GLU A 56 12.18 16.78 -18.00
C GLU A 56 12.61 17.24 -16.60
N GLU A 57 12.14 16.53 -15.52
CA GLU A 57 12.27 17.07 -14.17
C GLU A 57 12.80 16.09 -13.12
N PHE A 58 12.42 14.82 -13.20
CA PHE A 58 12.63 13.85 -12.10
C PHE A 58 13.39 12.60 -12.53
N ALA A 59 14.42 12.76 -13.37
CA ALA A 59 15.31 11.67 -13.72
C ALA A 59 15.89 11.01 -12.45
N ASP A 60 16.04 9.70 -12.47
CA ASP A 60 16.58 8.87 -11.37
C ASP A 60 15.75 8.85 -10.07
N ARG A 61 14.56 9.48 -10.05
CA ARG A 61 13.67 9.50 -8.89
C ARG A 61 12.25 9.06 -9.18
N LEU A 62 11.83 9.16 -10.44
CA LEU A 62 10.51 8.75 -10.93
C LEU A 62 10.70 7.59 -11.90
N PHE A 63 9.95 6.52 -11.69
CA PHE A 63 10.00 5.31 -12.49
C PHE A 63 8.58 4.90 -12.90
N ILE A 64 8.45 4.19 -14.02
CA ILE A 64 7.16 3.67 -14.47
C ILE A 64 7.31 2.23 -14.98
N ILE A 65 6.31 1.40 -14.69
CA ILE A 65 6.08 0.10 -15.32
C ILE A 65 4.69 0.15 -15.96
N GLU A 66 4.65 0.01 -17.26
CA GLU A 66 3.40 -0.09 -18.02
C GLU A 66 3.00 -1.56 -18.18
N ARG A 67 1.73 -1.86 -17.84
CA ARG A 67 1.17 -3.21 -17.95
C ARG A 67 0.13 -3.27 -19.07
N GLN A 68 -0.11 -4.47 -19.58
CA GLN A 68 -1.10 -4.66 -20.65
C GLN A 68 -2.51 -4.76 -20.05
N GLY A 69 -3.09 -3.64 -19.63
CA GLY A 69 -4.46 -3.51 -19.16
C GLY A 69 -4.66 -3.75 -17.66
N LYS A 70 -5.92 -3.62 -17.21
CA LYS A 70 -6.32 -3.65 -15.79
C LYS A 70 -6.30 -5.07 -15.22
N LEU A 71 -5.21 -5.44 -14.58
CA LEU A 71 -4.98 -6.78 -14.01
C LEU A 71 -5.36 -6.90 -12.52
N GLY A 72 -5.77 -5.80 -11.90
CA GLY A 72 -6.18 -5.70 -10.50
C GLY A 72 -5.12 -5.08 -9.59
N LEU A 73 -5.61 -4.35 -8.57
CA LEU A 73 -4.80 -3.53 -7.66
C LEU A 73 -3.68 -4.33 -6.96
N GLY A 74 -4.02 -5.51 -6.43
CA GLY A 74 -3.05 -6.35 -5.74
C GLY A 74 -1.89 -6.79 -6.63
N THR A 75 -2.17 -7.10 -7.92
CA THR A 75 -1.12 -7.48 -8.85
C THR A 75 -0.23 -6.30 -9.22
N ALA A 76 -0.76 -5.06 -9.22
CA ALA A 76 0.04 -3.85 -9.42
C ALA A 76 1.04 -3.67 -8.27
N TYR A 77 0.57 -3.76 -7.03
CA TYR A 77 1.45 -3.67 -5.87
C TYR A 77 2.49 -4.79 -5.83
N ILE A 78 2.12 -6.04 -6.13
CA ILE A 78 3.10 -7.15 -6.20
C ILE A 78 4.18 -6.88 -7.24
N THR A 79 3.82 -6.34 -8.42
CA THR A 79 4.81 -5.94 -9.43
C THR A 79 5.75 -4.88 -8.88
N GLY A 80 5.21 -3.84 -8.24
CA GLY A 80 6.00 -2.78 -7.63
C GLY A 80 6.89 -3.28 -6.47
N PHE A 81 6.39 -4.19 -5.64
CA PHE A 81 7.17 -4.79 -4.55
C PHE A 81 8.39 -5.56 -5.07
N ARG A 82 8.20 -6.41 -6.09
CA ARG A 82 9.31 -7.14 -6.70
C ARG A 82 10.36 -6.19 -7.27
N TRP A 83 9.93 -5.19 -8.02
CA TRP A 83 10.82 -4.18 -8.55
C TRP A 83 11.58 -3.44 -7.43
N ALA A 84 10.91 -3.03 -6.36
CA ALA A 84 11.52 -2.36 -5.22
C ALA A 84 12.56 -3.23 -4.51
N LEU A 85 12.28 -4.54 -4.37
CA LEU A 85 13.22 -5.51 -3.81
C LEU A 85 14.47 -5.71 -4.71
N GLU A 86 14.32 -5.70 -6.02
CA GLU A 86 15.44 -5.78 -6.98
C GLU A 86 16.31 -4.52 -6.95
N HIS A 87 15.75 -3.36 -6.59
CA HIS A 87 16.44 -2.06 -6.54
C HIS A 87 16.86 -1.63 -5.12
N SER A 88 16.91 -2.55 -4.18
CA SER A 88 17.49 -2.38 -2.83
C SER A 88 16.82 -1.29 -1.97
N TYR A 89 15.55 -0.96 -2.18
CA TYR A 89 14.81 -0.06 -1.27
C TYR A 89 14.54 -0.74 0.08
N GLU A 90 14.72 0.01 1.18
CA GLU A 90 14.47 -0.48 2.54
C GLU A 90 13.03 -0.23 2.99
N TYR A 91 12.43 0.90 2.57
CA TYR A 91 11.06 1.29 2.93
C TYR A 91 10.19 1.42 1.69
N ILE A 92 9.18 0.55 1.59
CA ILE A 92 8.30 0.44 0.43
C ILE A 92 6.89 0.86 0.81
N PHE A 93 6.37 1.88 0.14
CA PHE A 93 5.07 2.45 0.44
C PHE A 93 4.03 2.06 -0.61
N GLU A 94 2.79 1.89 -0.15
CA GLU A 94 1.59 1.86 -1.00
C GLU A 94 0.84 3.18 -0.85
N MET A 95 0.49 3.82 -1.97
CA MET A 95 -0.31 5.04 -1.98
C MET A 95 -1.17 5.12 -3.25
N ASP A 96 -2.41 5.59 -3.11
CA ASP A 96 -3.30 5.83 -4.26
C ASP A 96 -2.99 7.20 -4.91
N ALA A 97 -3.31 7.33 -6.22
CA ALA A 97 -3.02 8.54 -7.00
C ALA A 97 -4.04 9.68 -6.79
N ASP A 98 -5.19 9.42 -6.18
CA ASP A 98 -6.39 10.29 -6.19
C ASP A 98 -6.49 11.26 -5.00
N PHE A 99 -5.40 11.48 -4.28
CA PHE A 99 -5.34 12.30 -3.07
C PHE A 99 -6.27 11.85 -1.93
N SER A 100 -6.79 10.63 -1.96
CA SER A 100 -7.47 10.07 -0.80
C SER A 100 -6.50 9.78 0.35
N HIS A 101 -5.24 9.57 0.02
CA HIS A 101 -4.10 9.51 0.93
C HIS A 101 -3.32 10.83 0.84
N ASP A 102 -3.14 11.52 1.98
CA ASP A 102 -2.34 12.75 2.01
C ASP A 102 -0.84 12.41 1.95
N PRO A 103 -0.10 12.89 0.94
CA PRO A 103 1.34 12.69 0.87
C PRO A 103 2.11 13.17 2.12
N ASN A 104 1.62 14.17 2.83
CA ASN A 104 2.21 14.68 4.07
C ASN A 104 2.23 13.64 5.21
N ASP A 105 1.50 12.56 5.11
CA ASP A 105 1.54 11.45 6.07
C ASP A 105 2.65 10.43 5.75
N LEU A 106 3.27 10.46 4.56
CA LEU A 106 4.40 9.56 4.21
C LEU A 106 5.56 9.64 5.21
N PRO A 107 6.03 10.84 5.63
CA PRO A 107 7.08 10.93 6.65
C PRO A 107 6.68 10.32 8.01
N ARG A 108 5.40 10.37 8.39
CA ARG A 108 4.90 9.78 9.64
C ARG A 108 4.89 8.26 9.59
N LEU A 109 4.50 7.69 8.45
CA LEU A 109 4.60 6.24 8.22
C LEU A 109 6.06 5.79 8.17
N TYR A 110 6.94 6.59 7.55
CA TYR A 110 8.38 6.34 7.56
C TYR A 110 8.93 6.29 8.98
N ALA A 111 8.66 7.32 9.79
CA ALA A 111 9.14 7.42 11.17
C ALA A 111 8.69 6.22 12.03
N ALA A 112 7.45 5.75 11.85
CA ALA A 112 6.97 4.55 12.53
C ALA A 112 7.82 3.31 12.21
N CYS A 113 8.26 3.15 10.96
CA CYS A 113 9.11 2.03 10.58
C CYS A 113 10.59 2.27 10.91
N HIS A 114 11.12 3.46 10.58
CA HIS A 114 12.54 3.78 10.71
C HIS A 114 12.93 4.07 12.17
N ASP A 115 12.26 5.04 12.79
CA ASP A 115 12.66 5.56 14.11
C ASP A 115 12.12 4.70 15.26
N GLU A 116 10.88 4.21 15.13
CA GLU A 116 10.22 3.43 16.19
C GLU A 116 10.39 1.91 16.01
N GLY A 117 10.96 1.45 14.89
CA GLY A 117 11.32 0.06 14.69
C GLY A 117 10.15 -0.89 14.41
N TYR A 118 9.00 -0.39 13.95
CA TYR A 118 7.92 -1.24 13.45
C TYR A 118 8.25 -1.79 12.05
N ASP A 119 7.68 -2.94 11.72
CA ASP A 119 7.89 -3.59 10.44
C ASP A 119 6.92 -3.11 9.37
N VAL A 120 5.71 -2.78 9.79
CA VAL A 120 4.63 -2.27 8.96
C VAL A 120 3.98 -1.08 9.66
N ALA A 121 3.86 0.05 8.97
CA ALA A 121 3.06 1.18 9.38
C ALA A 121 1.83 1.30 8.47
N ILE A 122 0.64 1.46 9.06
CA ILE A 122 -0.65 1.54 8.36
C ILE A 122 -1.25 2.90 8.62
N GLY A 123 -1.55 3.67 7.57
CA GLY A 123 -2.38 4.86 7.67
C GLY A 123 -3.82 4.47 7.96
N SER A 124 -4.24 4.61 9.22
CA SER A 124 -5.52 4.09 9.72
C SER A 124 -6.56 5.20 9.87
N ARG A 125 -7.75 4.96 9.32
CA ARG A 125 -8.93 5.82 9.48
C ARG A 125 -9.63 5.61 10.81
N TYR A 126 -9.34 4.51 11.51
CA TYR A 126 -10.16 4.01 12.62
C TYR A 126 -9.43 3.83 13.96
N VAL A 127 -8.13 4.04 14.03
CA VAL A 127 -7.35 3.84 15.27
C VAL A 127 -7.63 4.91 16.32
N SER A 128 -7.96 6.14 15.91
CA SER A 128 -8.27 7.28 16.80
C SER A 128 -9.67 7.84 16.57
N GLY A 129 -10.66 6.99 16.25
CA GLY A 129 -12.00 7.38 15.87
C GLY A 129 -12.28 7.15 14.39
N VAL A 130 -13.20 7.92 13.80
CA VAL A 130 -13.55 7.82 12.37
C VAL A 130 -13.03 9.05 11.64
N ASN A 131 -11.90 8.92 10.98
CA ASN A 131 -11.18 10.02 10.33
C ASN A 131 -11.39 9.99 8.80
N VAL A 132 -12.61 10.28 8.36
CA VAL A 132 -12.97 10.37 6.94
C VAL A 132 -13.69 11.67 6.64
N VAL A 133 -13.41 12.26 5.49
CA VAL A 133 -13.98 13.53 5.05
C VAL A 133 -14.74 13.32 3.74
N ASN A 134 -15.94 13.90 3.65
CA ASN A 134 -16.81 13.87 2.48
C ASN A 134 -17.23 12.46 2.01
N TRP A 135 -17.32 11.49 2.93
CA TRP A 135 -17.88 10.19 2.61
C TRP A 135 -19.40 10.14 2.90
N PRO A 136 -20.21 9.53 2.02
CA PRO A 136 -21.58 9.18 2.36
C PRO A 136 -21.60 8.29 3.60
N ILE A 137 -22.54 8.54 4.52
CA ILE A 137 -22.63 7.81 5.79
C ILE A 137 -22.70 6.27 5.60
N GLY A 138 -23.40 5.81 4.56
CA GLY A 138 -23.45 4.38 4.23
C GLY A 138 -22.08 3.78 3.90
N ARG A 139 -21.20 4.52 3.21
CA ARG A 139 -19.82 4.09 2.92
C ARG A 139 -18.97 4.04 4.19
N VAL A 140 -19.14 5.02 5.10
CA VAL A 140 -18.47 5.03 6.40
C VAL A 140 -18.83 3.79 7.20
N LEU A 141 -20.14 3.56 7.39
CA LEU A 141 -20.64 2.41 8.15
C LEU A 141 -20.17 1.09 7.56
N MET A 142 -20.28 0.94 6.24
CA MET A 142 -19.86 -0.26 5.53
C MET A 142 -18.37 -0.55 5.71
N SER A 143 -17.49 0.44 5.51
CA SER A 143 -16.05 0.29 5.68
C SER A 143 -15.67 -0.02 7.13
N TYR A 144 -16.31 0.63 8.09
CA TYR A 144 -16.11 0.41 9.51
C TYR A 144 -16.54 -1.00 9.95
N PHE A 145 -17.74 -1.43 9.55
CA PHE A 145 -18.22 -2.78 9.87
C PHE A 145 -17.44 -3.86 9.13
N ALA A 146 -16.98 -3.62 7.90
CA ALA A 146 -16.10 -4.53 7.19
C ALA A 146 -14.80 -4.77 7.99
N SER A 147 -14.18 -3.70 8.50
CA SER A 147 -12.99 -3.85 9.35
C SER A 147 -13.27 -4.57 10.65
N LYS A 148 -14.40 -4.30 11.31
CA LYS A 148 -14.82 -5.06 12.51
C LYS A 148 -15.08 -6.53 12.23
N TYR A 149 -15.71 -6.85 11.10
CA TYR A 149 -15.95 -8.21 10.67
C TYR A 149 -14.64 -8.98 10.44
N VAL A 150 -13.69 -8.39 9.70
CA VAL A 150 -12.36 -8.99 9.49
C VAL A 150 -11.68 -9.28 10.83
N ARG A 151 -11.67 -8.31 11.75
CA ARG A 151 -11.09 -8.47 13.08
C ARG A 151 -11.75 -9.60 13.87
N PHE A 152 -13.07 -9.66 13.89
CA PHE A 152 -13.82 -10.67 14.60
C PHE A 152 -13.52 -12.09 14.08
N ILE A 153 -13.54 -12.26 12.76
CA ILE A 153 -13.30 -13.56 12.13
C ILE A 153 -11.84 -14.00 12.27
N THR A 154 -10.89 -13.10 12.07
CA THR A 154 -9.46 -13.44 11.99
C THR A 154 -8.71 -13.36 13.32
N GLY A 155 -9.27 -12.66 14.33
CA GLY A 155 -8.57 -12.31 15.55
C GLY A 155 -7.45 -11.26 15.35
N PHE A 156 -7.43 -10.57 14.21
CA PHE A 156 -6.44 -9.60 13.86
C PHE A 156 -6.68 -8.28 14.61
N SER A 157 -5.66 -7.75 15.28
CA SER A 157 -5.80 -6.58 16.17
C SER A 157 -5.91 -5.23 15.46
N VAL A 158 -5.53 -5.13 14.17
CA VAL A 158 -5.54 -3.87 13.40
C VAL A 158 -6.96 -3.34 13.22
N HIS A 159 -7.19 -2.06 13.51
CA HIS A 159 -8.49 -1.42 13.42
C HIS A 159 -8.93 -1.19 11.97
N ASP A 160 -8.01 -0.75 11.09
CA ASP A 160 -8.28 -0.51 9.68
C ASP A 160 -7.72 -1.64 8.80
N THR A 161 -8.48 -2.72 8.71
CA THR A 161 -8.06 -3.89 7.93
C THR A 161 -8.10 -3.67 6.42
N THR A 162 -8.80 -2.65 5.94
CA THR A 162 -8.97 -2.34 4.51
C THR A 162 -8.12 -1.17 4.03
N ALA A 163 -7.34 -0.51 4.91
CA ALA A 163 -6.47 0.60 4.53
C ALA A 163 -5.47 0.21 3.45
N GLY A 164 -5.34 1.06 2.41
CA GLY A 164 -4.39 0.93 1.32
C GLY A 164 -3.08 1.66 1.56
N PHE A 165 -3.08 2.69 2.42
CA PHE A 165 -1.91 3.51 2.69
C PHE A 165 -0.99 2.86 3.73
N LYS A 166 0.22 2.46 3.34
CA LYS A 166 1.13 1.69 4.20
C LYS A 166 2.58 1.92 3.86
N CYS A 167 3.43 1.66 4.86
CA CYS A 167 4.87 1.48 4.71
C CYS A 167 5.24 0.08 5.17
N TYR A 168 6.05 -0.62 4.39
CA TYR A 168 6.67 -1.89 4.76
C TYR A 168 8.19 -1.71 4.84
N ARG A 169 8.82 -2.32 5.85
CA ARG A 169 10.25 -2.59 5.78
C ARG A 169 10.51 -3.70 4.76
N ARG A 170 11.63 -3.61 4.05
CA ARG A 170 12.08 -4.57 3.05
C ARG A 170 11.90 -6.02 3.51
N ARG A 171 12.37 -6.34 4.71
CA ARG A 171 12.33 -7.70 5.29
C ARG A 171 10.94 -8.31 5.33
N VAL A 172 9.88 -7.49 5.44
CA VAL A 172 8.49 -7.97 5.43
C VAL A 172 8.12 -8.53 4.07
N LEU A 173 8.43 -7.79 3.00
CA LEU A 173 8.12 -8.17 1.63
C LEU A 173 9.02 -9.31 1.13
N GLU A 174 10.25 -9.44 1.63
CA GLU A 174 11.13 -10.59 1.38
C GLU A 174 10.61 -11.87 2.05
N THR A 175 9.96 -11.73 3.23
CA THR A 175 9.47 -12.88 3.99
C THR A 175 8.09 -13.33 3.54
N ILE A 176 7.22 -12.42 3.12
CA ILE A 176 5.89 -12.77 2.61
C ILE A 176 6.03 -13.45 1.24
N PRO A 177 5.47 -14.66 1.05
CA PRO A 177 5.49 -15.32 -0.26
C PRO A 177 4.54 -14.61 -1.22
N LEU A 178 5.03 -13.55 -1.89
CA LEU A 178 4.25 -12.67 -2.78
C LEU A 178 3.58 -13.44 -3.94
N SER A 179 4.17 -14.56 -4.38
CA SER A 179 3.60 -15.42 -5.43
C SER A 179 2.36 -16.19 -4.96
N GLU A 180 2.14 -16.32 -3.67
CA GLU A 180 1.04 -17.06 -3.07
C GLU A 180 -0.11 -16.15 -2.60
N VAL A 181 0.01 -14.83 -2.77
CA VAL A 181 -1.05 -13.87 -2.50
C VAL A 181 -2.17 -14.08 -3.52
N ARG A 182 -3.39 -14.27 -3.00
CA ARG A 182 -4.52 -14.76 -3.81
C ARG A 182 -5.47 -13.64 -4.24
N PHE A 183 -5.67 -12.64 -3.38
CA PHE A 183 -6.60 -11.57 -3.66
C PHE A 183 -6.00 -10.53 -4.59
N LYS A 184 -6.71 -10.25 -5.69
CA LYS A 184 -6.29 -9.26 -6.70
C LYS A 184 -6.95 -7.88 -6.51
N GLY A 185 -8.07 -7.85 -5.78
CA GLY A 185 -8.87 -6.66 -5.51
C GLY A 185 -8.64 -6.11 -4.09
N TYR A 186 -9.70 -5.62 -3.47
CA TYR A 186 -9.63 -5.01 -2.12
C TYR A 186 -9.22 -5.99 -1.01
N GLY A 187 -9.49 -7.29 -1.18
CA GLY A 187 -9.05 -8.33 -0.27
C GLY A 187 -7.53 -8.41 -0.10
N PHE A 188 -6.78 -8.00 -1.14
CA PHE A 188 -5.32 -7.91 -1.12
C PHE A 188 -4.80 -7.13 0.10
N GLN A 189 -5.43 -5.99 0.41
CA GLN A 189 -5.00 -5.14 1.51
C GLN A 189 -5.13 -5.83 2.88
N SER A 190 -6.19 -6.63 3.05
CA SER A 190 -6.37 -7.41 4.28
C SER A 190 -5.47 -8.63 4.32
N GLU A 191 -5.25 -9.32 3.19
CA GLU A 191 -4.38 -10.49 3.11
C GLU A 191 -2.92 -10.15 3.45
N MET A 192 -2.38 -9.08 2.88
CA MET A 192 -1.00 -8.65 3.15
C MET A 192 -0.78 -8.33 4.63
N LYS A 193 -1.67 -7.55 5.23
CA LYS A 193 -1.59 -7.20 6.66
C LYS A 193 -1.75 -8.42 7.56
N TYR A 194 -2.72 -9.28 7.26
CA TYR A 194 -2.95 -10.50 8.02
C TYR A 194 -1.77 -11.47 7.92
N THR A 195 -1.19 -11.62 6.74
CA THR A 195 0.02 -12.44 6.53
C THR A 195 1.21 -11.90 7.34
N ALA A 196 1.47 -10.60 7.30
CA ALA A 196 2.49 -9.97 8.12
C ALA A 196 2.26 -10.22 9.63
N TYR A 197 1.01 -10.08 10.10
CA TYR A 197 0.62 -10.38 11.47
C TYR A 197 0.84 -11.84 11.85
N LYS A 198 0.48 -12.79 10.99
CA LYS A 198 0.64 -14.23 11.24
C LYS A 198 2.11 -14.66 11.27
N ILE A 199 2.96 -14.01 10.51
CA ILE A 199 4.42 -14.22 10.55
C ILE A 199 5.00 -13.67 11.87
N GLY A 200 4.35 -12.69 12.51
CA GLY A 200 4.78 -12.10 13.77
C GLY A 200 5.47 -10.73 13.65
N PHE A 201 5.33 -10.05 12.50
CA PHE A 201 5.85 -8.70 12.31
C PHE A 201 5.15 -7.67 13.20
N LYS A 202 5.90 -6.68 13.65
CA LYS A 202 5.37 -5.57 14.46
C LYS A 202 4.65 -4.57 13.56
N ILE A 203 3.34 -4.37 13.81
CA ILE A 203 2.49 -3.49 13.02
C ILE A 203 2.05 -2.30 13.86
N LYS A 204 2.16 -1.09 13.31
CA LYS A 204 1.64 0.15 13.90
C LYS A 204 0.55 0.76 13.03
N GLU A 205 -0.53 1.22 13.65
CA GLU A 205 -1.51 2.09 13.00
C GLU A 205 -1.18 3.55 13.32
N VAL A 206 -1.01 4.35 12.28
CA VAL A 206 -0.79 5.80 12.33
C VAL A 206 -2.11 6.46 11.94
N PRO A 207 -2.72 7.30 12.79
CA PRO A 207 -3.99 7.94 12.44
C PRO A 207 -3.78 8.90 11.26
N VAL A 208 -4.59 8.73 10.20
CA VAL A 208 -4.60 9.58 9.02
C VAL A 208 -6.03 10.03 8.71
N ILE A 209 -6.16 11.17 8.05
CA ILE A 209 -7.45 11.65 7.55
C ILE A 209 -7.60 11.20 6.10
N PHE A 210 -8.64 10.43 5.83
CA PHE A 210 -8.95 9.99 4.48
C PHE A 210 -10.00 10.92 3.86
N VAL A 211 -9.63 11.57 2.77
CA VAL A 211 -10.52 12.46 2.03
C VAL A 211 -11.13 11.70 0.86
N ASN A 212 -12.42 11.93 0.58
CA ASN A 212 -12.99 11.37 -0.65
C ASN A 212 -12.27 11.99 -1.85
N ARG A 213 -12.00 11.15 -2.86
CA ARG A 213 -11.32 11.61 -4.09
C ARG A 213 -11.95 12.90 -4.60
N ARG A 214 -11.11 13.83 -5.05
CA ARG A 214 -11.56 15.15 -5.52
C ARG A 214 -12.01 15.11 -6.98
N GLU A 215 -11.37 14.26 -7.79
CA GLU A 215 -11.61 14.11 -9.22
C GLU A 215 -11.65 12.62 -9.59
N GLY A 216 -12.33 12.27 -10.69
CA GLY A 216 -12.44 10.91 -11.18
C GLY A 216 -13.65 10.11 -10.64
N THR A 217 -13.95 9.00 -11.29
CA THR A 217 -15.09 8.12 -10.94
C THR A 217 -14.67 6.93 -10.10
N SER A 218 -15.53 6.54 -9.13
CA SER A 218 -15.28 5.35 -8.32
C SER A 218 -15.32 4.09 -9.17
N LYS A 219 -14.24 3.31 -9.14
CA LYS A 219 -14.07 2.06 -9.92
C LYS A 219 -14.57 0.81 -9.16
N MET A 220 -15.38 1.00 -8.08
CA MET A 220 -15.95 -0.11 -7.30
C MET A 220 -17.13 -0.75 -8.04
N SER A 221 -17.07 -2.07 -8.24
CA SER A 221 -18.17 -2.88 -8.79
C SER A 221 -18.91 -3.63 -7.67
N GLY A 222 -20.22 -3.86 -7.82
CA GLY A 222 -21.10 -4.45 -6.79
C GLY A 222 -20.76 -5.90 -6.38
N GLY A 223 -19.98 -6.65 -7.17
CA GLY A 223 -19.56 -8.02 -6.85
C GLY A 223 -18.50 -8.15 -5.75
N ILE A 224 -17.86 -7.05 -5.38
CA ILE A 224 -16.73 -7.00 -4.42
C ILE A 224 -17.13 -7.48 -3.01
N PHE A 225 -18.39 -7.31 -2.62
CA PHE A 225 -18.86 -7.64 -1.27
C PHE A 225 -18.90 -9.14 -0.98
N GLY A 226 -19.41 -9.95 -1.93
CA GLY A 226 -19.44 -11.41 -1.80
C GLY A 226 -18.02 -11.99 -1.75
N GLU A 227 -17.15 -11.53 -2.64
CA GLU A 227 -15.75 -11.95 -2.67
C GLU A 227 -15.02 -11.59 -1.36
N ALA A 228 -15.24 -10.39 -0.81
CA ALA A 228 -14.65 -9.97 0.43
C ALA A 228 -15.16 -10.78 1.64
N PHE A 229 -16.47 -11.08 1.70
CA PHE A 229 -17.07 -11.82 2.80
C PHE A 229 -16.52 -13.26 2.90
N PHE A 230 -16.59 -14.01 1.80
CA PHE A 230 -16.06 -15.38 1.77
C PHE A 230 -14.52 -15.40 1.82
N GLY A 231 -13.88 -14.39 1.26
CA GLY A 231 -12.44 -14.24 1.31
C GLY A 231 -11.89 -14.14 2.72
N VAL A 232 -12.56 -13.41 3.62
CA VAL A 232 -12.14 -13.29 5.03
C VAL A 232 -12.26 -14.61 5.77
N MET A 233 -13.34 -15.39 5.54
CA MET A 233 -13.45 -16.74 6.12
C MET A 233 -12.31 -17.65 5.63
N ARG A 234 -11.98 -17.56 4.35
CA ARG A 234 -10.85 -18.29 3.78
C ARG A 234 -9.51 -17.87 4.38
N LEU A 235 -9.28 -16.56 4.60
CA LEU A 235 -8.09 -16.06 5.31
C LEU A 235 -7.96 -16.69 6.70
N ARG A 236 -9.06 -16.85 7.41
CA ARG A 236 -9.05 -17.52 8.73
C ARG A 236 -8.65 -18.98 8.64
N LEU A 237 -9.24 -19.72 7.69
CA LEU A 237 -8.91 -21.13 7.46
C LEU A 237 -7.46 -21.30 7.01
N ASP A 238 -7.02 -20.47 6.05
CA ASP A 238 -5.61 -20.46 5.62
C ASP A 238 -4.68 -20.12 6.80
N GLY A 239 -5.08 -19.21 7.68
CA GLY A 239 -4.33 -18.87 8.89
C GLY A 239 -4.15 -20.02 9.89
N TRP A 240 -4.96 -21.07 9.79
CA TRP A 240 -4.82 -22.31 10.58
C TRP A 240 -4.03 -23.40 9.86
N MET A 241 -4.25 -23.53 8.56
CA MET A 241 -3.70 -24.65 7.77
C MET A 241 -2.35 -24.31 7.11
N ARG A 242 -2.08 -23.02 6.85
CA ARG A 242 -0.88 -22.59 6.16
C ARG A 242 0.29 -22.45 7.14
N LYS A 243 1.42 -23.05 6.78
CA LYS A 243 2.68 -22.79 7.49
C LYS A 243 3.24 -21.45 7.02
N TYR A 244 3.26 -20.49 7.92
CA TYR A 244 3.89 -19.19 7.65
C TYR A 244 5.40 -19.29 7.83
N PRO A 245 6.20 -18.61 7.00
CA PRO A 245 7.63 -18.51 7.22
C PRO A 245 7.89 -17.84 8.58
N LYS A 246 9.01 -18.17 9.21
CA LYS A 246 9.46 -17.48 10.43
C LYS A 246 10.22 -16.23 10.02
N ILE A 247 10.14 -15.19 10.85
CA ILE A 247 10.98 -14.00 10.67
C ILE A 247 12.44 -14.47 10.70
N PRO A 248 13.26 -14.15 9.66
CA PRO A 248 14.68 -14.43 9.71
C PRO A 248 15.29 -13.82 10.98
N SER A 249 16.02 -14.59 11.76
CA SER A 249 16.78 -14.05 12.88
C SER A 249 17.68 -12.95 12.34
N ALA A 250 17.64 -11.77 12.96
CA ALA A 250 18.56 -10.70 12.58
C ALA A 250 19.98 -11.25 12.62
N THR A 251 20.60 -11.43 11.46
CA THR A 251 22.03 -11.66 11.36
C THR A 251 22.68 -10.42 11.94
N SER A 252 23.30 -10.55 13.10
CA SER A 252 24.18 -9.51 13.64
C SER A 252 25.15 -9.12 12.53
N PRO A 253 25.41 -7.82 12.29
CA PRO A 253 26.42 -7.42 11.33
C PRO A 253 27.71 -8.15 11.73
N ARG A 254 28.29 -8.91 10.78
CA ARG A 254 29.67 -9.38 10.96
C ARG A 254 30.53 -8.11 11.06
N ILE A 255 31.05 -7.87 12.23
CA ILE A 255 32.18 -6.98 12.39
C ILE A 255 33.33 -7.74 11.72
N GLU A 256 33.68 -7.34 10.50
CA GLU A 256 34.95 -7.76 9.91
C GLU A 256 36.05 -7.02 10.67
N GLU A 257 36.85 -7.79 11.42
CA GLU A 257 38.09 -7.34 12.04
C GLU A 257 39.19 -7.10 10.99
#